data_cd564e163b49e72c5b25c744022deda8
#
_entry.id   cd564e163b49e72c5b25c744022deda8
#
_cell.length_a   1.000
_cell.length_b   1.000
_cell.length_c   1.000
_cell.angle_alpha   90.00
_cell.angle_beta   90.00
_cell.angle_gamma   90.00
#
_symmetry.space_group_name_H-M   'P 1'
#
loop_
_entity.id
_entity.type
_entity.pdbx_description
1 polymer ?
#
loop_
_entity_poly.entity_id
_entity_poly.type
_entity_poly.pdbx_seq_one_letter_code
_entity_poly.pdbx_strand_id
1 'polypeptide(L)'
;MKRLRLPNLRPWIPVLFLPLSLLLLMFSRAVPSFAEWYATGPYRWLSHWGNLLSFCIPYSSIGEMLVLAAIPVCLGYLIYFFIQWRKHRESRRETLCRFFRNALCAISLLAFLFTICCGINYSRYTFAQTSGLRIQPSSKEELQELCQSLAGDVTALRQQVQTDANGITTLDASVNGTAKQARSAM
;
A
#
# COMPACT_ATOMS: atom_id res chain seq x y z
N MET A 1 -46.10 -20.13 18.73
CA MET A 1 -44.96 -19.21 18.93
C MET A 1 -43.97 -19.38 17.76
N LYS A 2 -43.97 -18.46 16.77
CA LYS A 2 -42.99 -18.42 15.67
C LYS A 2 -41.63 -18.00 16.26
N ARG A 3 -40.68 -18.93 16.39
CA ARG A 3 -39.30 -18.57 16.74
C ARG A 3 -38.79 -17.64 15.63
N LEU A 4 -38.56 -16.38 15.95
CA LEU A 4 -37.84 -15.43 15.14
C LEU A 4 -36.44 -16.03 14.89
N ARG A 5 -36.22 -16.64 13.72
CA ARG A 5 -34.87 -17.00 13.27
C ARG A 5 -34.14 -15.69 13.01
N LEU A 6 -33.28 -15.31 13.94
CA LEU A 6 -32.35 -14.19 13.71
C LEU A 6 -31.59 -14.47 12.41
N PRO A 7 -31.52 -13.47 11.52
CA PRO A 7 -30.78 -13.62 10.28
C PRO A 7 -29.32 -13.98 10.62
N ASN A 8 -28.75 -14.92 9.87
CA ASN A 8 -27.36 -15.32 10.07
C ASN A 8 -26.44 -14.14 9.71
N LEU A 9 -25.97 -13.40 10.71
CA LEU A 9 -25.15 -12.19 10.55
C LEU A 9 -23.68 -12.51 10.26
N ARG A 10 -23.26 -13.77 10.44
CA ARG A 10 -21.86 -14.19 10.20
C ARG A 10 -21.25 -13.73 8.86
N PRO A 11 -21.98 -13.81 7.70
CA PRO A 11 -21.41 -13.38 6.44
C PRO A 11 -21.27 -11.85 6.27
N TRP A 12 -21.76 -11.04 7.24
CA TRP A 12 -21.66 -9.59 7.25
C TRP A 12 -20.55 -9.06 8.15
N ILE A 13 -19.91 -9.93 8.96
CA ILE A 13 -18.82 -9.54 9.86
C ILE A 13 -17.71 -8.77 9.13
N PRO A 14 -17.24 -9.16 7.91
CA PRO A 14 -16.18 -8.42 7.24
C PRO A 14 -16.55 -6.98 6.87
N VAL A 15 -17.85 -6.66 6.74
CA VAL A 15 -18.30 -5.29 6.45
C VAL A 15 -17.97 -4.34 7.60
N LEU A 16 -17.85 -4.84 8.84
CA LEU A 16 -17.48 -4.03 10.01
C LEU A 16 -16.05 -3.47 9.92
N PHE A 17 -15.19 -4.04 9.07
CA PHE A 17 -13.86 -3.50 8.84
C PHE A 17 -13.89 -2.11 8.16
N LEU A 18 -14.96 -1.78 7.42
CA LEU A 18 -15.07 -0.47 6.78
C LEU A 18 -15.22 0.68 7.78
N PRO A 19 -16.23 0.68 8.69
CA PRO A 19 -16.33 1.70 9.71
C PRO A 19 -15.12 1.70 10.65
N LEU A 20 -14.54 0.54 10.96
CA LEU A 20 -13.32 0.45 11.76
C LEU A 20 -12.14 1.15 11.07
N SER A 21 -11.97 0.98 9.76
CA SER A 21 -10.96 1.68 8.96
C SER A 21 -11.12 3.19 9.03
N LEU A 22 -12.36 3.68 8.86
CA LEU A 22 -12.67 5.11 8.94
C LEU A 22 -12.38 5.67 10.32
N LEU A 23 -12.77 4.97 11.38
CA LEU A 23 -12.48 5.37 12.75
C LEU A 23 -10.96 5.43 13.03
N LEU A 24 -10.21 4.44 12.58
CA LEU A 24 -8.75 4.44 12.72
C LEU A 24 -8.10 5.60 11.96
N LEU A 25 -8.55 5.90 10.73
CA LEU A 25 -8.04 7.05 9.96
C LEU A 25 -8.39 8.37 10.62
N MET A 26 -9.60 8.54 11.11
CA MET A 26 -10.00 9.75 11.84
C MET A 26 -9.21 9.90 13.13
N PHE A 27 -9.03 8.82 13.88
CA PHE A 27 -8.26 8.82 15.12
C PHE A 27 -6.79 9.14 14.88
N SER A 28 -6.16 8.54 13.86
CA SER A 28 -4.76 8.82 13.54
C SER A 28 -4.52 10.26 13.09
N ARG A 29 -5.50 10.88 12.41
CA ARG A 29 -5.45 12.31 12.04
C ARG A 29 -5.62 13.24 13.26
N ALA A 30 -6.49 12.87 14.18
CA ALA A 30 -6.74 13.64 15.40
C ALA A 30 -5.58 13.55 16.39
N VAL A 31 -4.86 12.41 16.42
CA VAL A 31 -3.78 12.12 17.37
C VAL A 31 -2.53 11.66 16.61
N PRO A 32 -1.71 12.59 16.07
CA PRO A 32 -0.49 12.24 15.31
C PRO A 32 0.53 11.40 16.12
N SER A 33 0.56 11.57 17.44
CA SER A 33 1.40 10.75 18.33
C SER A 33 1.04 9.26 18.30
N PHE A 34 -0.24 8.92 18.08
CA PHE A 34 -0.67 7.54 17.86
C PHE A 34 -0.10 7.00 16.53
N ALA A 35 -0.16 7.80 15.47
CA ALA A 35 0.40 7.40 14.17
C ALA A 35 1.91 7.17 14.26
N GLU A 36 2.63 7.99 15.04
CA GLU A 36 4.06 7.83 15.27
C GLU A 36 4.39 6.57 16.09
N TRP A 37 3.65 6.33 17.17
CA TRP A 37 3.78 5.10 17.95
C TRP A 37 3.50 3.85 17.09
N TYR A 38 2.47 3.90 16.27
CA TYR A 38 2.13 2.81 15.36
C TYR A 38 3.25 2.53 14.35
N ALA A 39 3.78 3.59 13.74
CA ALA A 39 4.83 3.50 12.72
C ALA A 39 6.16 2.97 13.28
N THR A 40 6.53 3.39 14.49
CA THR A 40 7.80 2.99 15.13
C THR A 40 7.75 1.62 15.80
N GLY A 41 6.57 1.14 16.15
CA GLY A 41 6.36 -0.14 16.83
C GLY A 41 5.65 -1.17 15.94
N PRO A 42 4.31 -1.26 15.96
CA PRO A 42 3.54 -2.31 15.30
C PRO A 42 3.80 -2.41 13.79
N TYR A 43 3.93 -1.28 13.10
CA TYR A 43 4.17 -1.26 11.66
C TYR A 43 5.55 -1.80 11.29
N ARG A 44 6.58 -1.58 12.09
CA ARG A 44 7.92 -2.15 11.87
C ARG A 44 7.88 -3.68 11.90
N TRP A 45 7.13 -4.24 12.82
CA TRP A 45 6.93 -5.69 12.88
C TRP A 45 6.17 -6.20 11.64
N LEU A 46 5.11 -5.51 11.22
CA LEU A 46 4.35 -5.85 10.02
C LEU A 46 5.21 -5.77 8.76
N SER A 47 6.01 -4.70 8.61
CA SER A 47 6.91 -4.52 7.45
C SER A 47 8.03 -5.55 7.42
N HIS A 48 8.51 -6.01 8.58
CA HIS A 48 9.51 -7.08 8.65
C HIS A 48 8.98 -8.37 8.01
N TRP A 49 7.74 -8.76 8.30
CA TRP A 49 7.09 -9.91 7.68
C TRP A 49 6.86 -9.70 6.17
N GLY A 50 6.49 -8.51 5.76
CA GLY A 50 6.39 -8.14 4.34
C GLY A 50 7.72 -8.27 3.62
N ASN A 51 8.81 -7.81 4.22
CA ASN A 51 10.16 -7.93 3.66
C ASN A 51 10.63 -9.39 3.58
N LEU A 52 10.29 -10.22 4.57
CA LEU A 52 10.61 -11.64 4.55
C LEU A 52 9.90 -12.36 3.40
N LEU A 53 8.63 -12.04 3.15
CA LEU A 53 7.88 -12.56 2.00
C LEU A 53 8.48 -12.08 0.66
N SER A 54 8.90 -10.80 0.57
CA SER A 54 9.59 -10.26 -0.62
C SER A 54 10.93 -10.95 -0.90
N PHE A 55 11.57 -11.50 0.12
CA PHE A 55 12.81 -12.27 -0.08
C PHE A 55 12.60 -13.53 -0.92
N CYS A 56 11.43 -14.14 -0.85
CA CYS A 56 11.10 -15.34 -1.62
C CYS A 56 10.85 -15.05 -3.11
N ILE A 57 10.70 -13.75 -3.49
CA ILE A 57 10.34 -13.34 -4.85
C ILE A 57 11.37 -12.32 -5.36
N PRO A 58 12.48 -12.79 -5.99
CA PRO A 58 13.63 -11.93 -6.28
C PRO A 58 13.41 -10.91 -7.42
N TYR A 59 12.40 -11.10 -8.28
CA TYR A 59 12.25 -10.33 -9.52
C TYR A 59 11.00 -9.43 -9.58
N SER A 60 10.12 -9.48 -8.59
CA SER A 60 8.87 -8.71 -8.61
C SER A 60 8.53 -8.19 -7.22
N SER A 61 7.89 -7.04 -7.16
CA SER A 61 7.30 -6.55 -5.92
C SER A 61 6.06 -7.39 -5.57
N ILE A 62 5.86 -7.68 -4.28
CA ILE A 62 4.63 -8.36 -3.80
C ILE A 62 3.39 -7.58 -4.27
N GLY A 63 3.46 -6.24 -4.30
CA GLY A 63 2.37 -5.40 -4.77
C GLY A 63 2.01 -5.68 -6.23
N GLU A 64 3.00 -5.79 -7.12
CA GLU A 64 2.77 -6.11 -8.53
C GLU A 64 2.14 -7.49 -8.70
N MET A 65 2.63 -8.49 -7.97
CA MET A 65 2.04 -9.84 -8.02
C MET A 65 0.60 -9.87 -7.53
N LEU A 66 0.29 -9.12 -6.47
CA LEU A 66 -1.08 -9.02 -5.97
C LEU A 66 -2.00 -8.35 -6.99
N VAL A 67 -1.55 -7.29 -7.67
CA VAL A 67 -2.32 -6.62 -8.72
C VAL A 67 -2.53 -7.56 -9.91
N LEU A 68 -1.48 -8.24 -10.37
CA LEU A 68 -1.57 -9.22 -11.46
C LEU A 68 -2.49 -10.39 -11.10
N ALA A 69 -2.46 -10.88 -9.87
CA ALA A 69 -3.35 -11.93 -9.39
C ALA A 69 -4.80 -11.46 -9.21
N ALA A 70 -5.02 -10.19 -8.86
CA ALA A 70 -6.35 -9.64 -8.69
C ALA A 70 -7.16 -9.65 -9.98
N ILE A 71 -6.52 -9.42 -11.14
CA ILE A 71 -7.19 -9.41 -12.45
C ILE A 71 -7.88 -10.75 -12.76
N PRO A 72 -7.18 -11.91 -12.80
CA PRO A 72 -7.82 -13.19 -13.07
C PRO A 72 -8.83 -13.60 -11.99
N VAL A 73 -8.58 -13.24 -10.71
CA VAL A 73 -9.53 -13.51 -9.62
C VAL A 73 -10.83 -12.71 -9.83
N CYS A 74 -10.76 -11.44 -10.17
CA CYS A 74 -11.93 -10.61 -10.46
C CYS A 74 -12.69 -11.13 -11.68
N LEU A 75 -11.97 -11.47 -12.76
CA LEU A 75 -12.58 -12.04 -13.96
C LEU A 75 -13.26 -13.39 -13.67
N GLY A 76 -12.58 -14.28 -12.95
CA GLY A 76 -13.15 -15.57 -12.54
C GLY A 76 -14.40 -15.39 -11.67
N TYR A 77 -14.39 -14.43 -10.75
CA TYR A 77 -15.54 -14.13 -9.92
C TYR A 77 -16.72 -13.55 -10.74
N LEU A 78 -16.46 -12.69 -11.72
CA LEU A 78 -17.49 -12.18 -12.64
C LEU A 78 -18.08 -13.29 -13.51
N ILE A 79 -17.24 -14.16 -14.06
CA ILE A 79 -17.70 -15.32 -14.84
C ILE A 79 -18.57 -16.22 -13.97
N TYR A 80 -18.11 -16.55 -12.76
CA TYR A 80 -18.90 -17.32 -11.78
C TYR A 80 -20.25 -16.67 -11.49
N PHE A 81 -20.28 -15.34 -11.28
CA PHE A 81 -21.52 -14.59 -11.08
C PHE A 81 -22.47 -14.73 -12.27
N PHE A 82 -21.99 -14.56 -13.51
CA PHE A 82 -22.81 -14.69 -14.71
C PHE A 82 -23.36 -16.09 -14.90
N ILE A 83 -22.56 -17.13 -14.60
CA ILE A 83 -23.02 -18.53 -14.65
C ILE A 83 -24.15 -18.74 -13.64
N GLN A 84 -23.98 -18.30 -12.41
CA GLN A 84 -25.00 -18.41 -11.36
C GLN A 84 -26.25 -17.61 -11.70
N TRP A 85 -26.10 -16.41 -12.27
CA TRP A 85 -27.19 -15.57 -12.73
C TRP A 85 -28.04 -16.24 -13.81
N ARG A 86 -27.37 -16.94 -14.73
CA ARG A 86 -28.10 -17.71 -15.80
C ARG A 86 -28.76 -18.97 -15.27
N LYS A 87 -28.08 -19.69 -14.36
CA LYS A 87 -28.53 -20.96 -13.83
C LYS A 87 -29.74 -20.82 -12.88
N HIS A 88 -29.76 -19.79 -12.06
CA HIS A 88 -30.77 -19.57 -11.01
C HIS A 88 -31.73 -18.44 -11.38
N ARG A 89 -32.56 -18.68 -12.43
CA ARG A 89 -33.50 -17.65 -12.91
C ARG A 89 -34.55 -17.24 -11.89
N GLU A 90 -34.98 -18.14 -11.02
CA GLU A 90 -36.03 -17.90 -10.00
C GLU A 90 -35.51 -17.14 -8.79
N SER A 91 -34.19 -17.22 -8.48
CA SER A 91 -33.59 -16.56 -7.32
C SER A 91 -32.53 -15.48 -7.68
N ARG A 92 -32.77 -14.77 -8.79
CA ARG A 92 -31.87 -13.70 -9.28
C ARG A 92 -31.57 -12.63 -8.21
N ARG A 93 -32.59 -12.26 -7.43
CA ARG A 93 -32.44 -11.27 -6.36
C ARG A 93 -31.46 -11.75 -5.29
N GLU A 94 -31.52 -13.01 -4.90
CA GLU A 94 -30.59 -13.59 -3.92
C GLU A 94 -29.15 -13.65 -4.47
N THR A 95 -28.99 -14.04 -5.73
CA THR A 95 -27.69 -14.08 -6.40
C THR A 95 -27.08 -12.70 -6.45
N LEU A 96 -27.87 -11.66 -6.77
CA LEU A 96 -27.42 -10.27 -6.78
C LEU A 96 -27.05 -9.78 -5.38
N CYS A 97 -27.87 -10.05 -4.38
CA CYS A 97 -27.58 -9.69 -2.98
C CYS A 97 -26.29 -10.35 -2.46
N ARG A 98 -26.06 -11.61 -2.81
CA ARG A 98 -24.82 -12.33 -2.46
C ARG A 98 -23.61 -11.70 -3.15
N PHE A 99 -23.73 -11.32 -4.41
CA PHE A 99 -22.67 -10.66 -5.15
C PHE A 99 -22.29 -9.33 -4.53
N PHE A 100 -23.25 -8.43 -4.30
CA PHE A 100 -23.00 -7.13 -3.68
C PHE A 100 -22.46 -7.25 -2.24
N ARG A 101 -22.98 -8.18 -1.47
CA ARG A 101 -22.45 -8.44 -0.14
C ARG A 101 -20.98 -8.87 -0.19
N ASN A 102 -20.63 -9.82 -1.05
CA ASN A 102 -19.26 -10.31 -1.16
C ASN A 102 -18.31 -9.23 -1.68
N ALA A 103 -18.75 -8.42 -2.66
CA ALA A 103 -18.01 -7.26 -3.13
C ALA A 103 -17.78 -6.24 -2.02
N LEU A 104 -18.82 -5.93 -1.24
CA LEU A 104 -18.71 -5.03 -0.10
C LEU A 104 -17.75 -5.58 0.98
N CYS A 105 -17.80 -6.87 1.26
CA CYS A 105 -16.86 -7.51 2.17
C CYS A 105 -15.41 -7.40 1.68
N ALA A 106 -15.18 -7.64 0.37
CA ALA A 106 -13.86 -7.52 -0.22
C ALA A 106 -13.34 -6.06 -0.15
N ILE A 107 -14.17 -5.09 -0.51
CA ILE A 107 -13.82 -3.66 -0.42
C ILE A 107 -13.52 -3.28 1.03
N SER A 108 -14.32 -3.73 1.99
CA SER A 108 -14.12 -3.45 3.42
C SER A 108 -12.79 -4.00 3.93
N LEU A 109 -12.45 -5.22 3.52
CA LEU A 109 -11.18 -5.85 3.89
C LEU A 109 -9.99 -5.12 3.25
N LEU A 110 -10.08 -4.76 1.97
CA LEU A 110 -9.04 -4.00 1.28
C LEU A 110 -8.85 -2.61 1.89
N ALA A 111 -9.94 -1.92 2.24
CA ALA A 111 -9.87 -0.63 2.92
C ALA A 111 -9.19 -0.75 4.30
N PHE A 112 -9.47 -1.81 5.04
CA PHE A 112 -8.83 -2.07 6.33
C PHE A 112 -7.34 -2.37 6.16
N LEU A 113 -6.97 -3.24 5.22
CA LEU A 113 -5.57 -3.53 4.91
C LEU A 113 -4.82 -2.26 4.46
N PHE A 114 -5.42 -1.45 3.59
CA PHE A 114 -4.85 -0.16 3.22
C PHE A 114 -4.63 0.74 4.43
N THR A 115 -5.61 0.81 5.34
CA THR A 115 -5.52 1.64 6.54
C THR A 115 -4.36 1.23 7.43
N ILE A 116 -4.18 -0.06 7.72
CA ILE A 116 -3.09 -0.54 8.56
C ILE A 116 -1.73 -0.51 7.86
N CYS A 117 -1.66 -0.75 6.55
CA CYS A 117 -0.39 -0.74 5.83
C CYS A 117 0.09 0.66 5.44
N CYS A 118 -0.83 1.57 5.11
CA CYS A 118 -0.50 2.88 4.55
C CYS A 118 -1.20 4.02 5.27
N GLY A 119 -2.52 3.90 5.49
CA GLY A 119 -3.39 5.01 5.88
C GLY A 119 -2.97 5.71 7.17
N ILE A 120 -2.64 4.95 8.22
CA ILE A 120 -2.19 5.49 9.50
C ILE A 120 -0.87 6.25 9.34
N ASN A 121 0.04 5.75 8.49
CA ASN A 121 1.35 6.35 8.28
C ASN A 121 1.28 7.74 7.60
N TYR A 122 0.21 8.06 6.88
CA TYR A 122 0.01 9.40 6.31
C TYR A 122 -0.28 10.48 7.37
N SER A 123 -0.61 10.09 8.58
CA SER A 123 -0.94 11.01 9.68
C SER A 123 0.23 11.25 10.64
N ARG A 124 1.44 10.77 10.31
CA ARG A 124 2.65 10.97 11.11
C ARG A 124 3.09 12.42 11.11
N TYR A 125 3.95 12.75 12.06
CA TYR A 125 4.64 14.05 12.07
C TYR A 125 5.41 14.28 10.77
N THR A 126 5.39 15.50 10.28
CA THR A 126 6.20 15.88 9.12
C THR A 126 7.68 15.84 9.46
N PHE A 127 8.54 15.67 8.44
CA PHE A 127 9.98 15.70 8.62
C PHE A 127 10.45 16.96 9.36
N ALA A 128 9.89 18.11 9.02
CA ALA A 128 10.20 19.37 9.67
C ALA A 128 9.90 19.37 11.19
N GLN A 129 8.79 18.77 11.58
CA GLN A 129 8.41 18.65 12.99
C GLN A 129 9.35 17.70 13.76
N THR A 130 9.84 16.66 13.09
CA THR A 130 10.69 15.63 13.70
C THR A 130 12.16 16.07 13.73
N SER A 131 12.64 16.77 12.70
CA SER A 131 14.04 17.21 12.56
C SER A 131 14.34 18.51 13.27
N GLY A 132 13.31 19.25 13.73
CA GLY A 132 13.49 20.59 14.31
C GLY A 132 13.90 21.66 13.28
N LEU A 133 13.88 21.35 11.99
CA LEU A 133 14.19 22.30 10.93
C LEU A 133 13.11 23.37 10.84
N ARG A 134 13.52 24.63 10.85
CA ARG A 134 12.62 25.75 10.57
C ARG A 134 12.35 25.81 9.07
N ILE A 135 11.12 25.51 8.67
CA ILE A 135 10.67 25.75 7.30
C ILE A 135 10.42 27.25 7.17
N GLN A 136 11.18 27.91 6.31
CA GLN A 136 10.96 29.29 5.91
C GLN A 136 10.43 29.29 4.47
N PRO A 137 9.54 30.23 4.11
CA PRO A 137 9.17 30.44 2.72
C PRO A 137 10.42 30.83 1.93
N SER A 138 10.76 30.09 0.90
CA SER A 138 11.87 30.42 0.00
C SER A 138 11.35 31.17 -1.24
N SER A 139 12.18 32.07 -1.78
CA SER A 139 11.85 32.75 -3.01
C SER A 139 12.06 31.84 -4.23
N LYS A 140 11.55 32.26 -5.37
CA LYS A 140 11.77 31.55 -6.63
C LYS A 140 13.24 31.55 -7.03
N GLU A 141 13.92 32.63 -6.73
CA GLU A 141 15.35 32.85 -7.02
C GLU A 141 16.21 31.90 -6.19
N GLU A 142 15.94 31.75 -4.88
CA GLU A 142 16.63 30.80 -4.00
C GLU A 142 16.41 29.35 -4.45
N LEU A 143 15.20 28.99 -4.89
CA LEU A 143 14.93 27.67 -5.44
C LEU A 143 15.71 27.42 -6.74
N GLN A 144 15.83 28.44 -7.59
CA GLN A 144 16.60 28.35 -8.84
C GLN A 144 18.09 28.16 -8.56
N GLU A 145 18.63 28.90 -7.60
CA GLU A 145 20.04 28.77 -7.16
C GLU A 145 20.33 27.37 -6.60
N LEU A 146 19.43 26.85 -5.76
CA LEU A 146 19.52 25.48 -5.25
C LEU A 146 19.50 24.45 -6.38
N CYS A 147 18.61 24.60 -7.36
CA CYS A 147 18.55 23.71 -8.51
C CYS A 147 19.83 23.75 -9.34
N GLN A 148 20.44 24.94 -9.54
CA GLN A 148 21.71 25.08 -10.24
C GLN A 148 22.87 24.44 -9.47
N SER A 149 22.92 24.63 -8.16
CA SER A 149 23.92 23.98 -7.30
C SER A 149 23.82 22.46 -7.39
N LEU A 150 22.61 21.91 -7.22
CA LEU A 150 22.38 20.47 -7.34
C LEU A 150 22.73 19.92 -8.73
N ALA A 151 22.45 20.67 -9.80
CA ALA A 151 22.83 20.28 -11.16
C ALA A 151 24.36 20.23 -11.31
N GLY A 152 25.08 21.16 -10.69
CA GLY A 152 26.54 21.15 -10.62
C GLY A 152 27.07 19.91 -9.90
N ASP A 153 26.53 19.61 -8.72
CA ASP A 153 26.91 18.44 -7.92
C ASP A 153 26.65 17.13 -8.67
N VAL A 154 25.47 17.00 -9.31
CA VAL A 154 25.15 15.84 -10.14
C VAL A 154 26.12 15.70 -11.30
N THR A 155 26.51 16.79 -11.94
CA THR A 155 27.48 16.78 -13.05
C THR A 155 28.85 16.32 -12.59
N ALA A 156 29.32 16.78 -11.42
CA ALA A 156 30.57 16.36 -10.82
C ALA A 156 30.56 14.88 -10.41
N LEU A 157 29.50 14.41 -9.78
CA LEU A 157 29.32 13.00 -9.41
C LEU A 157 29.19 12.09 -10.63
N ARG A 158 28.60 12.55 -11.73
CA ARG A 158 28.49 11.81 -12.98
C ARG A 158 29.84 11.39 -13.56
N GLN A 159 30.88 12.20 -13.37
CA GLN A 159 32.24 11.91 -13.82
C GLN A 159 32.89 10.76 -13.01
N GLN A 160 32.39 10.47 -11.81
CA GLN A 160 32.90 9.45 -10.92
C GLN A 160 32.18 8.09 -11.09
N VAL A 161 31.09 8.06 -11.85
CA VAL A 161 30.28 6.87 -12.06
C VAL A 161 30.68 6.17 -13.34
N GLN A 162 30.84 4.83 -13.28
CA GLN A 162 31.13 4.03 -14.46
C GLN A 162 29.95 4.02 -15.43
N THR A 163 30.26 4.20 -16.71
CA THR A 163 29.26 4.22 -17.78
C THR A 163 29.67 3.29 -18.92
N ASP A 164 28.68 2.74 -19.60
CA ASP A 164 28.88 1.98 -20.85
C ASP A 164 29.24 2.90 -22.04
N ALA A 165 29.45 2.29 -23.23
CA ALA A 165 29.76 3.02 -24.46
C ALA A 165 28.67 4.01 -24.90
N ASN A 166 27.43 3.87 -24.41
CA ASN A 166 26.30 4.74 -24.68
C ASN A 166 26.11 5.82 -23.59
N GLY A 167 27.03 5.89 -22.62
CA GLY A 167 26.93 6.81 -21.50
C GLY A 167 25.89 6.44 -20.44
N ILE A 168 25.40 5.18 -20.41
CA ILE A 168 24.46 4.68 -19.41
C ILE A 168 25.25 4.18 -18.21
N THR A 169 24.84 4.56 -17.00
CA THR A 169 25.47 4.11 -15.76
C THR A 169 25.40 2.58 -15.63
N THR A 170 26.54 1.95 -15.43
CA THR A 170 26.64 0.51 -15.19
C THR A 170 26.86 0.22 -13.71
N LEU A 171 26.30 -0.89 -13.24
CA LEU A 171 26.52 -1.38 -11.88
C LEU A 171 27.72 -2.31 -11.86
N ASP A 172 28.66 -2.13 -10.92
CA ASP A 172 29.82 -2.99 -10.72
C ASP A 172 29.44 -4.40 -10.22
N ALA A 173 28.21 -4.57 -9.77
CA ALA A 173 27.68 -5.80 -9.25
C ALA A 173 26.41 -6.22 -10.02
N SER A 174 26.09 -7.52 -9.98
CA SER A 174 24.81 -8.01 -10.47
C SER A 174 23.66 -7.35 -9.70
N VAL A 175 22.47 -7.23 -10.33
CA VAL A 175 21.26 -6.68 -9.69
C VAL A 175 21.01 -7.30 -8.32
N ASN A 176 21.20 -8.63 -8.19
CA ASN A 176 21.08 -9.35 -6.93
C ASN A 176 22.17 -8.96 -5.91
N GLY A 177 23.40 -8.68 -6.36
CA GLY A 177 24.49 -8.20 -5.52
C GLY A 177 24.19 -6.82 -4.93
N THR A 178 23.75 -5.89 -5.79
CA THR A 178 23.34 -4.53 -5.39
C THR A 178 22.15 -4.56 -4.44
N ALA A 179 21.16 -5.40 -4.71
CA ALA A 179 20.01 -5.57 -3.81
C ALA A 179 20.39 -6.11 -2.42
N LYS A 180 21.37 -7.02 -2.35
CA LYS A 180 21.93 -7.53 -1.07
C LYS A 180 22.66 -6.42 -0.31
N GLN A 181 23.49 -5.62 -0.99
CA GLN A 181 24.20 -4.50 -0.38
C GLN A 181 23.24 -3.42 0.14
N ALA A 182 22.24 -3.04 -0.66
CA ALA A 182 21.21 -2.11 -0.22
C ALA A 182 20.46 -2.60 1.03
N ARG A 183 20.16 -3.91 1.08
CA ARG A 183 19.48 -4.50 2.24
C ARG A 183 20.36 -4.53 3.49
N SER A 184 21.67 -4.73 3.35
CA SER A 184 22.60 -4.72 4.50
C SER A 184 22.84 -3.32 5.05
N ALA A 185 22.53 -2.28 4.26
CA ALA A 185 22.67 -0.87 4.64
C ALA A 185 21.41 -0.30 5.34
N MET A 186 20.29 -1.04 5.34
CA MET A 186 19.05 -0.70 6.03
C MET A 186 18.96 -1.33 7.41
#